data_8f47c3038822839fbc425070b2d89564
#
_entry.id   8f47c3038822839fbc425070b2d89564
#
_cell.length_a   1.000
_cell.length_b   1.000
_cell.length_c   1.000
_cell.angle_alpha   90.00
_cell.angle_beta   90.00
_cell.angle_gamma   90.00
#
_symmetry.space_group_name_H-M   'P 1'
#
loop_
_entity.id
_entity.type
_entity.pdbx_description
1 polymer ?
#
loop_
_entity_poly.entity_id
_entity_poly.type
_entity_poly.pdbx_seq_one_letter_code
_entity_poly.pdbx_strand_id
1 'polypeptide(L)'
;MAWRDELRSASFRGVPFQVEGGTLTFGRRLAVHEYPQREKPYVEDLGKKAREYRLDAFVIGPDYMDKRDALIEALETPGAGQLVHPYFGSVVVTVTGDITVTEMTDRGGMAQISTTFIEAGELNAPDVLTDTVAAVGEAETDFLDDVKAWFAENFNVKGLNDYVPEAALKAVNQLMRLEGMALGALGWIRTAVSSDLKVLLPETLASQLAAPFPLAQGILACINRASTLRELASFRLQRIETDATDTVIRRQTNKNSYALETLVKAAVVSREIQEVVNIVPAAVTAAKALTTSAGETETAPTVSTVFTTEEATAAREFIVARTDELLFDESFGDDPKASLLELRNAVLAHVESLTPTLPMVRTEPVNRVLPAIVLAHRFYGDDWQADGREEELVRRNHVRHPGFVPATKTLRVVDYE
;
A
#
# COMPACT_ATOMS: atom_id res chain seq x y z
N MET A 1 41.60 9.32 35.56
CA MET A 1 41.42 10.36 34.52
C MET A 1 40.73 11.54 35.18
N ALA A 2 41.23 12.74 34.95
CA ALA A 2 40.59 13.91 35.55
C ALA A 2 39.33 14.22 34.71
N TRP A 3 38.19 14.46 35.35
CA TRP A 3 36.92 14.80 34.70
C TRP A 3 37.02 15.95 33.67
N ARG A 4 38.05 16.77 33.80
CA ARG A 4 38.32 17.88 32.86
C ARG A 4 38.80 17.40 31.50
N ASP A 5 39.37 16.20 31.42
CA ASP A 5 39.86 15.64 30.15
C ASP A 5 38.72 15.07 29.28
N GLU A 6 37.55 14.87 29.89
CA GLU A 6 36.35 14.36 29.23
C GLU A 6 35.41 15.46 28.73
N LEU A 7 35.68 16.73 29.11
CA LEU A 7 34.85 17.86 28.69
C LEU A 7 35.01 18.18 27.20
N ARG A 8 33.88 18.30 26.51
CA ARG A 8 33.85 18.73 25.11
C ARG A 8 33.65 20.23 25.00
N SER A 9 34.18 20.84 23.94
CA SER A 9 33.89 22.22 23.61
C SER A 9 32.42 22.36 23.25
N ALA A 10 31.72 23.28 23.92
CA ALA A 10 30.30 23.53 23.64
C ALA A 10 30.13 24.24 22.31
N SER A 11 29.13 23.83 21.54
CA SER A 11 28.69 24.52 20.33
C SER A 11 27.23 24.26 20.04
N PHE A 12 26.57 25.24 19.41
CA PHE A 12 25.22 25.08 18.87
C PHE A 12 25.21 25.44 17.39
N ARG A 13 24.72 24.55 16.55
CA ARG A 13 24.75 24.69 15.07
C ARG A 13 26.14 25.08 14.53
N GLY A 14 27.20 24.59 15.18
CA GLY A 14 28.58 24.87 14.79
C GLY A 14 29.16 26.15 15.39
N VAL A 15 28.38 27.00 16.03
CA VAL A 15 28.86 28.22 16.70
C VAL A 15 29.38 27.86 18.08
N PRO A 16 30.69 28.05 18.38
CA PRO A 16 31.29 27.69 19.67
C PRO A 16 31.00 28.72 20.75
N PHE A 17 30.77 28.27 21.97
CA PHE A 17 30.63 29.08 23.17
C PHE A 17 31.21 28.36 24.39
N GLN A 18 31.35 29.09 25.49
CA GLN A 18 31.76 28.48 26.75
C GLN A 18 30.57 28.37 27.70
N VAL A 19 30.58 27.39 28.59
CA VAL A 19 29.47 27.14 29.52
C VAL A 19 30.00 27.36 30.95
N GLU A 20 29.30 28.24 31.67
CA GLU A 20 29.54 28.47 33.10
C GLU A 20 28.82 27.43 33.96
N GLY A 21 27.59 27.11 33.61
CA GLY A 21 26.77 26.12 34.29
C GLY A 21 25.67 25.54 33.37
N GLY A 22 25.20 24.39 33.75
CA GLY A 22 24.10 23.76 33.03
C GLY A 22 23.26 22.87 33.94
N THR A 23 21.95 22.84 33.71
CA THR A 23 20.97 22.01 34.42
C THR A 23 20.25 21.12 33.43
N LEU A 24 20.19 19.81 33.70
CA LEU A 24 19.40 18.84 32.95
C LEU A 24 18.16 18.46 33.73
N THR A 25 16.98 18.73 33.17
CA THR A 25 15.68 18.30 33.70
C THR A 25 15.14 17.13 32.89
N PHE A 26 14.80 16.03 33.52
CA PHE A 26 14.25 14.85 32.88
C PHE A 26 13.27 14.13 33.80
N GLY A 27 12.41 13.27 33.26
CA GLY A 27 11.43 12.53 34.06
C GLY A 27 10.55 11.63 33.18
N ARG A 28 9.44 11.16 33.78
CA ARG A 28 8.41 10.40 33.07
C ARG A 28 7.08 11.15 33.14
N ARG A 29 6.26 10.97 32.11
CA ARG A 29 4.87 11.43 32.12
C ARG A 29 4.02 10.36 32.78
N LEU A 30 3.28 10.72 33.82
CA LEU A 30 2.46 9.81 34.58
C LEU A 30 1.03 10.34 34.61
N ALA A 31 0.05 9.46 34.37
CA ALA A 31 -1.35 9.71 34.68
C ALA A 31 -1.68 9.02 36.03
N VAL A 32 -2.13 9.80 36.99
CA VAL A 32 -2.51 9.27 38.33
C VAL A 32 -4.02 9.15 38.36
N HIS A 33 -4.53 7.93 38.51
CA HIS A 33 -5.95 7.62 38.62
C HIS A 33 -6.29 7.34 40.10
N GLU A 34 -7.03 8.25 40.72
CA GLU A 34 -7.52 8.10 42.09
C GLU A 34 -8.94 7.58 42.04
N TYR A 35 -9.18 6.47 42.76
CA TYR A 35 -10.51 5.85 42.86
C TYR A 35 -11.08 6.05 44.26
N PRO A 36 -12.37 6.39 44.42
CA PRO A 36 -13.03 6.46 45.72
C PRO A 36 -12.87 5.14 46.47
N GLN A 37 -12.55 5.22 47.77
CA GLN A 37 -12.35 4.09 48.69
C GLN A 37 -11.09 3.23 48.42
N ARG A 38 -10.18 3.66 47.58
CA ARG A 38 -8.84 3.05 47.47
C ARG A 38 -7.78 3.97 48.05
N GLU A 39 -6.99 3.43 48.98
CA GLU A 39 -5.91 4.20 49.63
C GLU A 39 -4.69 4.41 48.70
N LYS A 40 -4.51 3.58 47.68
CA LYS A 40 -3.41 3.68 46.71
C LYS A 40 -3.93 3.98 45.32
N PRO A 41 -3.47 5.07 44.70
CA PRO A 41 -3.83 5.38 43.32
C PRO A 41 -3.20 4.36 42.34
N TYR A 42 -3.82 4.21 41.17
CA TYR A 42 -3.19 3.56 40.01
C TYR A 42 -2.41 4.59 39.24
N VAL A 43 -1.14 4.30 38.92
CA VAL A 43 -0.27 5.20 38.19
C VAL A 43 0.06 4.56 36.84
N GLU A 44 -0.42 5.19 35.77
CA GLU A 44 -0.13 4.82 34.39
C GLU A 44 1.09 5.59 33.90
N ASP A 45 2.04 4.90 33.29
CA ASP A 45 3.27 5.48 32.75
C ASP A 45 3.07 5.78 31.26
N LEU A 46 2.99 7.07 30.91
CA LEU A 46 2.80 7.58 29.56
C LEU A 46 4.12 7.83 28.78
N GLY A 47 5.24 7.29 29.27
CA GLY A 47 6.54 7.38 28.64
C GLY A 47 7.46 8.48 29.18
N LYS A 48 8.62 8.64 28.56
CA LYS A 48 9.64 9.61 28.96
C LYS A 48 9.16 11.04 28.68
N LYS A 49 9.44 11.97 29.61
CA LYS A 49 9.35 13.40 29.36
C LYS A 49 10.54 13.84 28.51
N ALA A 50 10.32 14.75 27.58
CA ALA A 50 11.43 15.36 26.84
C ALA A 50 12.47 15.97 27.80
N ARG A 51 13.75 15.81 27.51
CA ARG A 51 14.83 16.37 28.33
C ARG A 51 14.97 17.85 28.02
N GLU A 52 15.10 18.64 29.10
CA GLU A 52 15.35 20.07 29.02
C GLU A 52 16.78 20.36 29.51
N TYR A 53 17.55 21.03 28.68
CA TYR A 53 18.92 21.47 28.96
C TYR A 53 18.92 22.97 29.13
N ARG A 54 19.05 23.47 30.35
CA ARG A 54 19.25 24.89 30.64
C ARG A 54 20.75 25.13 30.70
N LEU A 55 21.24 26.08 29.90
CA LEU A 55 22.64 26.44 29.82
C LEU A 55 22.85 27.92 30.07
N ASP A 56 23.80 28.23 30.93
CA ASP A 56 24.35 29.55 31.11
C ASP A 56 25.69 29.60 30.35
N ALA A 57 25.62 30.16 29.15
CA ALA A 57 26.72 30.26 28.20
C ALA A 57 27.39 31.64 28.30
N PHE A 58 28.64 31.72 27.93
CA PHE A 58 29.31 33.01 27.75
C PHE A 58 30.25 32.97 26.56
N VAL A 59 30.43 34.16 25.95
CA VAL A 59 31.42 34.40 24.90
C VAL A 59 32.37 35.47 25.38
N ILE A 60 33.67 35.29 25.13
CA ILE A 60 34.74 36.20 25.61
C ILE A 60 35.81 36.36 24.54
N GLY A 61 36.47 37.50 24.54
CA GLY A 61 37.60 37.80 23.67
C GLY A 61 37.50 39.16 23.01
N PRO A 62 38.49 39.59 22.24
CA PRO A 62 38.48 40.88 21.54
C PRO A 62 37.38 40.91 20.45
N ASP A 63 36.95 39.77 19.97
CA ASP A 63 35.92 39.50 18.96
C ASP A 63 34.60 39.00 19.55
N TYR A 64 34.35 39.24 20.85
CA TYR A 64 33.17 38.71 21.53
C TYR A 64 31.84 39.21 20.95
N MET A 65 31.80 40.40 20.39
CA MET A 65 30.59 40.98 19.78
C MET A 65 30.17 40.16 18.54
N ASP A 66 31.12 39.83 17.65
CA ASP A 66 30.84 39.04 16.46
C ASP A 66 30.42 37.61 16.84
N LYS A 67 31.04 37.03 17.85
CA LYS A 67 30.67 35.69 18.37
C LYS A 67 29.30 35.68 19.05
N ARG A 68 28.97 36.75 19.79
CA ARG A 68 27.64 36.94 20.39
C ARG A 68 26.57 36.99 19.31
N ASP A 69 26.78 37.85 18.29
CA ASP A 69 25.81 38.04 17.22
C ASP A 69 25.62 36.76 16.39
N ALA A 70 26.68 36.03 16.09
CA ALA A 70 26.62 34.72 15.45
C ALA A 70 25.86 33.69 16.29
N LEU A 71 26.04 33.73 17.64
CA LEU A 71 25.31 32.78 18.51
C LEU A 71 23.83 33.17 18.62
N ILE A 72 23.50 34.47 18.66
CA ILE A 72 22.12 34.94 18.63
C ILE A 72 21.43 34.49 17.32
N GLU A 73 22.04 34.68 16.17
CA GLU A 73 21.52 34.24 14.86
C GLU A 73 21.28 32.73 14.83
N ALA A 74 22.23 31.95 15.38
CA ALA A 74 22.07 30.50 15.47
C ALA A 74 20.92 30.09 16.39
N LEU A 75 20.67 30.84 17.49
CA LEU A 75 19.59 30.58 18.44
C LEU A 75 18.22 31.02 17.90
N GLU A 76 18.16 32.09 17.11
CA GLU A 76 16.92 32.57 16.47
C GLU A 76 16.51 31.76 15.24
N THR A 77 17.44 31.03 14.65
CA THR A 77 17.14 30.19 13.47
C THR A 77 16.11 29.10 13.81
N PRO A 78 14.99 29.01 13.10
CA PRO A 78 13.94 28.04 13.41
C PRO A 78 14.37 26.61 13.17
N GLY A 79 13.69 25.67 13.88
CA GLY A 79 13.89 24.24 13.74
C GLY A 79 14.90 23.62 14.70
N ALA A 80 15.06 22.31 14.62
CA ALA A 80 16.01 21.57 15.44
C ALA A 80 17.45 21.83 15.01
N GLY A 81 18.35 21.89 15.98
CA GLY A 81 19.78 22.09 15.77
C GLY A 81 20.63 21.13 16.61
N GLN A 82 21.86 20.93 16.18
CA GLN A 82 22.81 20.11 16.91
C GLN A 82 23.46 20.93 18.03
N LEU A 83 23.27 20.49 19.28
CA LEU A 83 23.96 20.99 20.46
C LEU A 83 25.06 20.02 20.84
N VAL A 84 26.30 20.49 20.91
CA VAL A 84 27.39 19.77 21.57
C VAL A 84 27.45 20.25 23.01
N HIS A 85 26.95 19.41 23.93
CA HIS A 85 26.96 19.72 25.36
C HIS A 85 28.27 19.25 26.00
N PRO A 86 28.90 20.03 26.90
CA PRO A 86 30.19 19.66 27.51
C PRO A 86 30.19 18.28 28.17
N TYR A 87 29.10 17.93 28.86
CA TYR A 87 28.97 16.69 29.65
C TYR A 87 28.18 15.59 28.96
N PHE A 88 27.18 15.93 28.12
CA PHE A 88 26.23 14.97 27.55
C PHE A 88 26.48 14.64 26.09
N GLY A 89 27.50 15.29 25.47
CA GLY A 89 27.87 15.04 24.07
C GLY A 89 26.95 15.73 23.08
N SER A 90 26.80 15.16 21.90
CA SER A 90 26.00 15.74 20.81
C SER A 90 24.54 15.31 20.94
N VAL A 91 23.64 16.28 20.99
CA VAL A 91 22.18 16.09 21.12
C VAL A 91 21.47 16.99 20.12
N VAL A 92 20.40 16.49 19.49
CA VAL A 92 19.53 17.29 18.63
C VAL A 92 18.47 17.96 19.50
N VAL A 93 18.43 19.29 19.47
CA VAL A 93 17.59 20.09 20.36
C VAL A 93 16.93 21.25 19.62
N THR A 94 15.84 21.74 20.18
CA THR A 94 15.20 23.01 19.78
C THR A 94 15.26 23.99 20.91
N VAL A 95 15.49 25.26 20.62
CA VAL A 95 15.47 26.36 21.61
C VAL A 95 14.04 26.53 22.10
N THR A 96 13.85 26.67 23.40
CA THR A 96 12.55 26.88 24.04
C THR A 96 12.65 28.01 25.09
N GLY A 97 11.54 28.75 25.26
CA GLY A 97 11.50 29.87 26.21
C GLY A 97 12.28 31.09 25.75
N ASP A 98 12.47 32.01 26.68
CA ASP A 98 13.15 33.29 26.44
C ASP A 98 14.69 33.12 26.52
N ILE A 99 15.38 33.75 25.58
CA ILE A 99 16.84 33.85 25.59
C ILE A 99 17.20 35.18 26.22
N THR A 100 18.08 35.16 27.22
CA THR A 100 18.51 36.37 27.89
C THR A 100 20.00 36.60 27.60
N VAL A 101 20.32 37.77 27.05
CA VAL A 101 21.70 38.22 26.84
C VAL A 101 22.00 39.31 27.83
N THR A 102 23.05 39.14 28.61
CA THR A 102 23.49 40.12 29.64
C THR A 102 24.91 40.58 29.34
N GLU A 103 25.08 41.87 29.21
CA GLU A 103 26.38 42.51 29.08
C GLU A 103 26.58 43.51 30.22
N MET A 104 27.76 43.55 30.77
CA MET A 104 28.12 44.47 31.90
C MET A 104 29.36 45.28 31.54
N THR A 105 29.29 46.57 31.78
CA THR A 105 30.41 47.49 31.51
C THR A 105 31.62 47.29 32.41
N ASP A 106 31.41 46.75 33.60
CA ASP A 106 32.45 46.39 34.54
C ASP A 106 33.19 45.11 34.18
N ARG A 107 32.60 44.27 33.31
CA ARG A 107 33.16 43.04 32.74
C ARG A 107 33.26 43.11 31.22
N GLY A 108 33.87 44.19 30.74
CA GLY A 108 34.00 44.45 29.30
C GLY A 108 34.71 43.30 28.58
N GLY A 109 34.28 43.01 27.32
CA GLY A 109 34.82 41.93 26.51
C GLY A 109 34.18 40.56 26.71
N MET A 110 33.00 40.49 27.38
CA MET A 110 32.23 39.28 27.61
C MET A 110 30.74 39.55 27.51
N ALA A 111 30.00 38.61 26.89
CA ALA A 111 28.55 38.53 26.93
C ALA A 111 28.11 37.20 27.53
N GLN A 112 27.14 37.24 28.45
CA GLN A 112 26.53 36.04 29.04
C GLN A 112 25.15 35.78 28.40
N ILE A 113 24.87 34.54 28.05
CA ILE A 113 23.65 34.14 27.36
C ILE A 113 23.03 32.96 28.11
N SER A 114 21.83 33.15 28.66
CA SER A 114 21.06 32.11 29.29
C SER A 114 19.99 31.62 28.31
N THR A 115 19.99 30.32 28.05
CA THR A 115 19.06 29.68 27.12
C THR A 115 18.61 28.30 27.61
N THR A 116 17.42 27.88 27.17
CA THR A 116 16.88 26.54 27.46
C THR A 116 16.63 25.82 26.16
N PHE A 117 17.12 24.59 26.08
CA PHE A 117 16.93 23.68 24.96
C PHE A 117 16.05 22.52 25.36
N ILE A 118 15.20 22.05 24.48
CA ILE A 118 14.43 20.84 24.63
C ILE A 118 14.89 19.80 23.60
N GLU A 119 15.03 18.55 24.02
CA GLU A 119 15.36 17.44 23.12
C GLU A 119 14.30 17.36 22.00
N ALA A 120 14.74 17.49 20.75
CA ALA A 120 13.90 17.38 19.58
C ALA A 120 13.95 15.93 19.10
N GLY A 121 12.81 15.26 19.08
CA GLY A 121 12.62 13.99 18.40
C GLY A 121 12.42 14.20 16.89
N GLU A 122 12.59 13.16 16.11
CA GLU A 122 12.10 13.15 14.73
C GLU A 122 10.58 13.33 14.76
N LEU A 123 10.09 14.20 13.89
CA LEU A 123 8.67 14.37 13.68
C LEU A 123 8.16 13.13 12.93
N ASN A 124 7.88 12.05 13.67
CA ASN A 124 7.01 11.02 13.15
C ASN A 124 5.59 11.60 13.16
N ALA A 125 5.32 12.56 12.25
CA ALA A 125 3.95 12.81 11.88
C ALA A 125 3.40 11.45 11.41
N PRO A 126 2.21 11.03 11.85
CA PRO A 126 1.54 9.93 11.16
C PRO A 126 1.55 10.35 9.69
N ASP A 127 2.16 9.53 8.84
CA ASP A 127 2.07 9.72 7.40
C ASP A 127 0.61 10.00 7.11
N VAL A 128 0.36 11.05 6.34
CA VAL A 128 -0.98 11.27 5.79
C VAL A 128 -1.33 9.94 5.18
N LEU A 129 -2.30 9.23 5.78
CA LEU A 129 -2.77 7.96 5.25
C LEU A 129 -3.30 8.31 3.87
N THR A 130 -2.44 8.20 2.88
CA THR A 130 -2.82 8.32 1.48
C THR A 130 -3.85 7.22 1.30
N ASP A 131 -5.06 7.58 0.88
CA ASP A 131 -6.06 6.58 0.53
C ASP A 131 -5.57 5.84 -0.71
N THR A 132 -4.78 4.80 -0.46
CA THR A 132 -4.15 4.00 -1.50
C THR A 132 -5.18 3.26 -2.35
N VAL A 133 -6.39 3.01 -1.81
CA VAL A 133 -7.50 2.40 -2.57
C VAL A 133 -8.06 3.42 -3.55
N ALA A 134 -8.26 4.67 -3.13
CA ALA A 134 -8.69 5.74 -4.03
C ALA A 134 -7.66 5.99 -5.14
N ALA A 135 -6.37 6.02 -4.80
CA ALA A 135 -5.29 6.18 -5.77
C ALA A 135 -5.26 5.06 -6.82
N VAL A 136 -5.51 3.82 -6.42
CA VAL A 136 -5.63 2.70 -7.37
C VAL A 136 -6.86 2.89 -8.26
N GLY A 137 -8.00 3.32 -7.71
CA GLY A 137 -9.24 3.56 -8.47
C GLY A 137 -9.09 4.67 -9.52
N GLU A 138 -8.39 5.75 -9.20
CA GLU A 138 -8.06 6.82 -10.15
C GLU A 138 -7.14 6.30 -11.27
N ALA A 139 -6.03 5.68 -10.92
CA ALA A 139 -5.08 5.12 -11.90
C ALA A 139 -5.72 4.04 -12.80
N GLU A 140 -6.66 3.24 -12.29
CA GLU A 140 -7.42 2.27 -13.08
C GLU A 140 -8.35 2.96 -14.07
N THR A 141 -9.02 4.02 -13.65
CA THR A 141 -9.92 4.79 -14.52
C THR A 141 -9.13 5.40 -15.68
N ASP A 142 -8.00 6.03 -15.40
CA ASP A 142 -7.12 6.62 -16.41
C ASP A 142 -6.59 5.56 -17.37
N PHE A 143 -6.13 4.41 -16.85
CA PHE A 143 -5.70 3.29 -17.68
C PHE A 143 -6.80 2.79 -18.62
N LEU A 144 -8.03 2.58 -18.13
CA LEU A 144 -9.14 2.11 -18.95
C LEU A 144 -9.59 3.16 -19.96
N ASP A 145 -9.47 4.44 -19.68
CA ASP A 145 -9.78 5.53 -20.60
C ASP A 145 -8.74 5.59 -21.74
N ASP A 146 -7.47 5.47 -21.44
CA ASP A 146 -6.40 5.40 -22.43
C ASP A 146 -6.51 4.14 -23.32
N VAL A 147 -6.86 3.00 -22.73
CA VAL A 147 -7.12 1.75 -23.49
C VAL A 147 -8.29 1.92 -24.45
N LYS A 148 -9.37 2.59 -24.03
CA LYS A 148 -10.53 2.90 -24.90
C LYS A 148 -10.15 3.84 -26.05
N ALA A 149 -9.36 4.87 -25.76
CA ALA A 149 -8.85 5.80 -26.77
C ALA A 149 -7.96 5.08 -27.79
N TRP A 150 -6.98 4.30 -27.29
CA TRP A 150 -6.10 3.49 -28.13
C TRP A 150 -6.88 2.49 -29.00
N PHE A 151 -7.91 1.83 -28.43
CA PHE A 151 -8.77 0.93 -29.19
C PHE A 151 -9.51 1.66 -30.28
N ALA A 152 -10.05 2.85 -30.00
CA ALA A 152 -10.77 3.67 -30.97
C ALA A 152 -9.90 4.10 -32.16
N GLU A 153 -8.61 4.30 -31.95
CA GLU A 153 -7.65 4.63 -33.01
C GLU A 153 -7.23 3.41 -33.87
N ASN A 154 -7.19 2.26 -33.25
CA ASN A 154 -6.68 1.03 -33.88
C ASN A 154 -7.76 0.15 -34.49
N PHE A 155 -9.02 0.29 -34.03
CA PHE A 155 -10.16 -0.46 -34.53
C PHE A 155 -10.95 0.38 -35.53
N ASN A 156 -11.05 -0.10 -36.79
CA ASN A 156 -11.79 0.61 -37.82
C ASN A 156 -12.53 -0.37 -38.75
N VAL A 157 -13.80 -0.11 -38.96
CA VAL A 157 -14.65 -0.83 -39.93
C VAL A 157 -15.34 0.09 -40.93
N LYS A 158 -15.19 1.42 -40.79
CA LYS A 158 -15.87 2.41 -41.68
C LYS A 158 -15.25 2.46 -43.06
N GLY A 159 -16.08 2.47 -44.05
CA GLY A 159 -15.64 2.66 -45.45
C GLY A 159 -14.86 1.46 -46.02
N LEU A 160 -14.91 0.30 -45.33
CA LEU A 160 -14.30 -0.94 -45.77
C LEU A 160 -15.36 -1.91 -46.31
N ASN A 161 -14.92 -2.87 -47.13
CA ASN A 161 -15.81 -3.91 -47.65
C ASN A 161 -16.48 -4.72 -46.51
N ASP A 162 -17.67 -5.26 -46.78
CA ASP A 162 -18.54 -5.98 -45.83
C ASP A 162 -17.81 -7.11 -45.06
N TYR A 163 -16.75 -7.64 -45.64
CA TYR A 163 -15.90 -8.69 -44.98
C TYR A 163 -15.28 -8.24 -43.66
N VAL A 164 -14.85 -6.96 -43.54
CA VAL A 164 -14.19 -6.46 -42.31
C VAL A 164 -15.17 -6.30 -41.15
N PRO A 165 -16.35 -5.67 -41.34
CA PRO A 165 -17.40 -5.64 -40.34
C PRO A 165 -17.92 -7.04 -39.94
N GLU A 166 -18.06 -7.98 -40.90
CA GLU A 166 -18.45 -9.35 -40.59
C GLU A 166 -17.38 -10.10 -39.75
N ALA A 167 -16.11 -9.93 -40.05
CA ALA A 167 -15.02 -10.51 -39.28
C ALA A 167 -14.98 -9.94 -37.86
N ALA A 168 -15.13 -8.63 -37.70
CA ALA A 168 -15.22 -7.97 -36.40
C ALA A 168 -16.44 -8.43 -35.59
N LEU A 169 -17.59 -8.58 -36.23
CA LEU A 169 -18.81 -9.12 -35.62
C LEU A 169 -18.62 -10.55 -35.12
N LYS A 170 -17.96 -11.42 -35.92
CA LYS A 170 -17.63 -12.78 -35.51
C LYS A 170 -16.71 -12.79 -34.31
N ALA A 171 -15.69 -11.93 -34.26
CA ALA A 171 -14.75 -11.81 -33.16
C ALA A 171 -15.44 -11.41 -31.84
N VAL A 172 -16.29 -10.38 -31.88
CA VAL A 172 -17.08 -9.95 -30.72
C VAL A 172 -18.07 -11.02 -30.26
N ASN A 173 -18.74 -11.69 -31.19
CA ASN A 173 -19.63 -12.82 -30.87
C ASN A 173 -18.87 -14.01 -30.25
N GLN A 174 -17.64 -14.28 -30.66
CA GLN A 174 -16.80 -15.31 -30.04
C GLN A 174 -16.45 -14.95 -28.61
N LEU A 175 -16.11 -13.70 -28.32
CA LEU A 175 -15.89 -13.19 -26.97
C LEU A 175 -17.13 -13.36 -26.09
N MET A 176 -18.28 -12.96 -26.60
CA MET A 176 -19.58 -13.06 -25.90
C MET A 176 -19.96 -14.50 -25.55
N ARG A 177 -19.58 -15.48 -26.38
CA ARG A 177 -19.82 -16.92 -26.10
C ARG A 177 -18.94 -17.48 -24.98
N LEU A 178 -17.71 -17.01 -24.85
CA LEU A 178 -16.80 -17.42 -23.77
C LEU A 178 -17.35 -17.01 -22.39
N GLU A 179 -18.04 -15.88 -22.32
CA GLU A 179 -18.68 -15.39 -21.10
C GLU A 179 -19.92 -16.19 -20.66
N GLY A 180 -20.29 -17.25 -21.37
CA GLY A 180 -21.53 -17.98 -21.10
C GLY A 180 -22.79 -17.15 -21.39
N MET A 181 -22.65 -15.98 -22.00
CA MET A 181 -23.76 -15.16 -22.47
C MET A 181 -24.35 -15.76 -23.75
N ALA A 182 -25.02 -16.92 -23.61
CA ALA A 182 -25.85 -17.40 -24.71
C ALA A 182 -26.89 -16.32 -25.02
N LEU A 183 -26.90 -15.84 -26.25
CA LEU A 183 -27.85 -14.82 -26.77
C LEU A 183 -29.34 -15.12 -26.42
N GLY A 184 -29.68 -16.34 -26.05
CA GLY A 184 -31.00 -16.75 -25.58
C GLY A 184 -31.29 -16.49 -24.09
N ALA A 185 -30.28 -16.37 -23.24
CA ALA A 185 -30.45 -16.06 -21.80
C ALA A 185 -30.72 -14.55 -21.55
N LEU A 186 -30.50 -13.71 -22.56
CA LEU A 186 -30.67 -12.26 -22.47
C LEU A 186 -32.14 -11.79 -22.35
N GLY A 187 -33.12 -12.66 -22.52
CA GLY A 187 -34.54 -12.32 -22.42
C GLY A 187 -34.96 -11.77 -21.05
N TRP A 188 -34.44 -12.31 -19.96
CA TRP A 188 -34.69 -11.85 -18.60
C TRP A 188 -33.73 -10.70 -18.18
N ILE A 189 -32.53 -10.63 -18.76
CA ILE A 189 -31.54 -9.56 -18.52
C ILE A 189 -32.04 -8.25 -19.13
N ARG A 190 -32.87 -8.26 -20.16
CA ARG A 190 -33.48 -7.05 -20.77
C ARG A 190 -34.24 -6.16 -19.79
N THR A 191 -34.70 -6.70 -18.68
CA THR A 191 -35.48 -5.96 -17.66
C THR A 191 -34.65 -5.53 -16.45
N ALA A 192 -33.50 -6.18 -16.17
CA ALA A 192 -32.73 -6.00 -14.94
C ALA A 192 -31.37 -5.29 -15.12
N VAL A 193 -30.96 -5.00 -16.35
CA VAL A 193 -29.62 -4.54 -16.64
C VAL A 193 -29.58 -3.06 -17.01
N SER A 194 -28.62 -2.36 -16.41
CA SER A 194 -28.26 -0.96 -16.73
C SER A 194 -28.04 -0.73 -18.23
N SER A 195 -28.17 0.52 -18.66
CA SER A 195 -28.04 0.98 -20.05
C SER A 195 -26.85 0.40 -20.84
N ASP A 196 -25.79 0.02 -20.13
CA ASP A 196 -24.49 -0.34 -20.71
C ASP A 196 -24.48 -1.71 -21.41
N LEU A 197 -25.27 -2.68 -20.95
CA LEU A 197 -25.37 -4.01 -21.58
C LEU A 197 -26.34 -4.04 -22.78
N LYS A 198 -27.27 -3.08 -22.84
CA LYS A 198 -28.12 -2.89 -24.05
C LYS A 198 -27.28 -2.55 -25.27
N VAL A 199 -26.09 -2.07 -25.05
CA VAL A 199 -25.13 -1.61 -26.05
C VAL A 199 -24.59 -2.78 -26.90
N LEU A 200 -24.45 -3.99 -26.35
CA LEU A 200 -23.91 -5.15 -27.08
C LEU A 200 -24.97 -6.11 -27.62
N LEU A 201 -26.24 -5.71 -27.70
CA LEU A 201 -27.26 -6.52 -28.31
C LEU A 201 -27.03 -6.63 -29.86
N PRO A 202 -27.32 -7.78 -30.47
CA PRO A 202 -27.09 -8.00 -31.91
C PRO A 202 -27.70 -6.95 -32.82
N GLU A 203 -28.84 -6.37 -32.44
CA GLU A 203 -29.54 -5.33 -33.17
C GLU A 203 -28.81 -3.98 -33.20
N THR A 204 -27.97 -3.74 -32.16
CA THR A 204 -27.20 -2.50 -32.02
C THR A 204 -25.71 -2.71 -32.33
N LEU A 205 -25.22 -3.96 -32.29
CA LEU A 205 -23.81 -4.31 -32.46
C LEU A 205 -23.27 -3.85 -33.83
N ALA A 206 -24.05 -4.00 -34.90
CA ALA A 206 -23.63 -3.55 -36.23
C ALA A 206 -23.45 -2.03 -36.29
N SER A 207 -24.31 -1.26 -35.63
CA SER A 207 -24.17 0.20 -35.55
C SER A 207 -23.02 0.63 -34.67
N GLN A 208 -22.67 -0.16 -33.67
CA GLN A 208 -21.62 0.14 -32.72
C GLN A 208 -20.21 -0.26 -33.20
N LEU A 209 -20.11 -1.27 -34.08
CA LEU A 209 -18.85 -1.53 -34.77
C LEU A 209 -18.34 -0.28 -35.51
N ALA A 210 -19.27 0.62 -35.94
CA ALA A 210 -18.91 1.90 -36.53
C ALA A 210 -18.54 2.98 -35.51
N ALA A 211 -18.66 2.73 -34.20
CA ALA A 211 -18.34 3.63 -33.10
C ALA A 211 -17.44 2.90 -32.08
N PRO A 212 -16.12 2.84 -32.32
CA PRO A 212 -15.22 1.97 -31.56
C PRO A 212 -15.13 2.31 -30.07
N PHE A 213 -15.23 3.59 -29.68
CA PHE A 213 -15.18 3.97 -28.26
C PHE A 213 -16.37 3.43 -27.43
N PRO A 214 -17.65 3.61 -27.84
CA PRO A 214 -18.76 2.95 -27.17
C PRO A 214 -18.70 1.41 -27.19
N LEU A 215 -18.14 0.83 -28.27
CA LEU A 215 -17.92 -0.61 -28.34
C LEU A 215 -16.95 -1.08 -27.27
N ALA A 216 -15.80 -0.39 -27.11
CA ALA A 216 -14.82 -0.68 -26.05
C ALA A 216 -15.47 -0.59 -24.67
N GLN A 217 -16.21 0.48 -24.39
CA GLN A 217 -16.92 0.67 -23.12
C GLN A 217 -17.88 -0.48 -22.81
N GLY A 218 -18.65 -0.94 -23.81
CA GLY A 218 -19.56 -2.07 -23.66
C GLY A 218 -18.82 -3.38 -23.37
N ILE A 219 -17.71 -3.65 -24.05
CA ILE A 219 -16.88 -4.84 -23.82
C ILE A 219 -16.29 -4.82 -22.42
N LEU A 220 -15.72 -3.71 -21.97
CA LEU A 220 -15.17 -3.54 -20.62
C LEU A 220 -16.25 -3.78 -19.55
N ALA A 221 -17.44 -3.22 -19.72
CA ALA A 221 -18.56 -3.43 -18.81
C ALA A 221 -19.00 -4.91 -18.72
N CYS A 222 -18.91 -5.65 -19.82
CA CYS A 222 -19.18 -7.09 -19.84
C CYS A 222 -18.11 -7.85 -19.06
N ILE A 223 -16.83 -7.58 -19.29
CA ILE A 223 -15.71 -8.27 -18.63
C ILE A 223 -15.71 -7.99 -17.12
N ASN A 224 -16.03 -6.78 -16.70
CA ASN A 224 -16.15 -6.45 -15.27
C ASN A 224 -17.21 -7.25 -14.52
N ARG A 225 -18.17 -7.84 -15.23
CA ARG A 225 -19.23 -8.68 -14.66
C ARG A 225 -19.02 -10.19 -14.88
N ALA A 226 -17.96 -10.56 -15.60
CA ALA A 226 -17.65 -11.93 -15.90
C ALA A 226 -17.39 -12.76 -14.64
N SER A 227 -17.94 -13.98 -14.61
CA SER A 227 -17.74 -14.91 -13.50
C SER A 227 -16.43 -15.70 -13.61
N THR A 228 -15.84 -15.76 -14.81
CA THR A 228 -14.62 -16.53 -15.10
C THR A 228 -13.63 -15.72 -15.91
N LEU A 229 -12.59 -15.21 -15.25
CA LEU A 229 -11.51 -14.46 -15.92
C LEU A 229 -10.52 -15.38 -16.66
N ARG A 230 -10.40 -16.65 -16.23
CA ARG A 230 -9.41 -17.59 -16.77
C ARG A 230 -9.59 -17.85 -18.28
N GLU A 231 -10.83 -18.00 -18.72
CA GLU A 231 -11.14 -18.24 -20.13
C GLU A 231 -10.89 -16.99 -20.99
N LEU A 232 -11.20 -15.80 -20.44
CA LEU A 232 -10.94 -14.51 -21.06
C LEU A 232 -9.44 -14.22 -21.19
N ALA A 233 -8.65 -14.55 -20.19
CA ALA A 233 -7.20 -14.39 -20.22
C ALA A 233 -6.54 -15.20 -21.37
N SER A 234 -7.15 -16.31 -21.76
CA SER A 234 -6.70 -17.15 -22.88
C SER A 234 -7.34 -16.78 -24.23
N PHE A 235 -8.16 -15.74 -24.28
CA PHE A 235 -8.85 -15.33 -25.50
C PHE A 235 -7.86 -14.96 -26.61
N ARG A 236 -8.00 -15.61 -27.74
CA ARG A 236 -7.21 -15.35 -28.94
C ARG A 236 -8.10 -15.47 -30.17
N LEU A 237 -7.89 -14.60 -31.14
CA LEU A 237 -8.58 -14.61 -32.41
C LEU A 237 -7.66 -15.19 -33.50
N GLN A 238 -8.28 -15.94 -34.42
CA GLN A 238 -7.54 -16.44 -35.55
C GLN A 238 -7.14 -15.27 -36.46
N ARG A 239 -5.86 -15.16 -36.75
CA ARG A 239 -5.31 -14.15 -37.65
C ARG A 239 -5.16 -14.71 -39.05
N ILE A 240 -5.30 -13.85 -40.05
CA ILE A 240 -5.02 -14.17 -41.44
C ILE A 240 -3.53 -13.95 -41.64
N GLU A 241 -2.83 -14.95 -42.20
CA GLU A 241 -1.43 -14.77 -42.60
C GLU A 241 -1.36 -13.64 -43.63
N THR A 242 -0.51 -12.64 -43.35
CA THR A 242 -0.29 -11.49 -44.20
C THR A 242 1.17 -11.43 -44.66
N ASP A 243 1.39 -11.13 -45.91
CA ASP A 243 2.70 -10.80 -46.45
C ASP A 243 2.76 -9.34 -46.96
N ALA A 244 3.91 -8.95 -47.51
CA ALA A 244 4.16 -7.58 -47.98
C ALA A 244 3.20 -7.14 -49.12
N THR A 245 2.59 -8.07 -49.83
CA THR A 245 1.70 -7.85 -50.99
C THR A 245 0.21 -7.83 -50.59
N ASP A 246 -0.09 -8.05 -49.32
CA ASP A 246 -1.47 -8.17 -48.88
C ASP A 246 -2.29 -6.88 -48.96
N THR A 247 -3.59 -7.08 -49.22
CA THR A 247 -4.54 -5.98 -49.34
C THR A 247 -4.71 -5.24 -48.01
N VAL A 248 -5.04 -3.96 -48.10
CA VAL A 248 -5.38 -3.09 -46.95
C VAL A 248 -6.46 -3.75 -46.06
N ILE A 249 -7.41 -4.49 -46.68
CA ILE A 249 -8.51 -5.19 -46.03
C ILE A 249 -7.99 -6.25 -45.05
N ARG A 250 -7.07 -7.13 -45.47
CA ARG A 250 -6.51 -8.17 -44.60
C ARG A 250 -5.73 -7.59 -43.45
N ARG A 251 -4.89 -6.59 -43.72
CA ARG A 251 -4.13 -5.90 -42.67
C ARG A 251 -5.05 -5.23 -41.64
N GLN A 252 -6.13 -4.57 -42.09
CA GLN A 252 -7.09 -3.95 -41.19
C GLN A 252 -7.89 -4.98 -40.39
N THR A 253 -8.25 -6.13 -40.99
CA THR A 253 -8.92 -7.21 -40.25
C THR A 253 -8.03 -7.75 -39.13
N ASN A 254 -6.74 -7.97 -39.38
CA ASN A 254 -5.80 -8.41 -38.36
C ASN A 254 -5.58 -7.33 -37.30
N LYS A 255 -5.52 -6.05 -37.69
CA LYS A 255 -5.40 -4.93 -36.78
C LYS A 255 -6.61 -4.85 -35.83
N ASN A 256 -7.83 -5.03 -36.36
CA ASN A 256 -9.05 -5.07 -35.55
C ASN A 256 -9.06 -6.26 -34.58
N SER A 257 -8.66 -7.44 -35.04
CA SER A 257 -8.56 -8.64 -34.19
C SER A 257 -7.55 -8.42 -33.07
N TYR A 258 -6.40 -7.84 -33.39
CA TYR A 258 -5.38 -7.50 -32.40
C TYR A 258 -5.88 -6.49 -31.38
N ALA A 259 -6.52 -5.40 -31.83
CA ALA A 259 -7.05 -4.37 -30.96
C ALA A 259 -8.09 -4.96 -29.98
N LEU A 260 -8.95 -5.86 -30.46
CA LEU A 260 -9.95 -6.51 -29.62
C LEU A 260 -9.30 -7.47 -28.58
N GLU A 261 -8.30 -8.28 -28.98
CA GLU A 261 -7.58 -9.13 -28.03
C GLU A 261 -6.88 -8.31 -26.95
N THR A 262 -6.23 -7.21 -27.32
CA THR A 262 -5.51 -6.34 -26.39
C THR A 262 -6.47 -5.62 -25.43
N LEU A 263 -7.62 -5.16 -25.91
CA LEU A 263 -8.68 -4.60 -25.08
C LEU A 263 -9.15 -5.62 -24.02
N VAL A 264 -9.37 -6.88 -24.44
CA VAL A 264 -9.79 -7.95 -23.52
C VAL A 264 -8.70 -8.24 -22.50
N LYS A 265 -7.44 -8.33 -22.92
CA LYS A 265 -6.31 -8.53 -21.99
C LYS A 265 -6.20 -7.40 -20.98
N ALA A 266 -6.29 -6.14 -21.42
CA ALA A 266 -6.24 -4.98 -20.54
C ALA A 266 -7.37 -5.00 -19.51
N ALA A 267 -8.59 -5.33 -19.93
CA ALA A 267 -9.73 -5.47 -19.04
C ALA A 267 -9.58 -6.60 -18.01
N VAL A 268 -9.02 -7.75 -18.42
CA VAL A 268 -8.74 -8.87 -17.53
C VAL A 268 -7.70 -8.48 -16.49
N VAL A 269 -6.61 -7.82 -16.90
CA VAL A 269 -5.56 -7.35 -15.99
C VAL A 269 -6.12 -6.35 -14.98
N SER A 270 -6.93 -5.36 -15.41
CA SER A 270 -7.60 -4.42 -14.52
C SER A 270 -8.48 -5.16 -13.50
N ARG A 271 -9.25 -6.14 -13.94
CA ARG A 271 -10.12 -6.92 -13.06
C ARG A 271 -9.34 -7.80 -12.06
N GLU A 272 -8.26 -8.46 -12.49
CA GLU A 272 -7.37 -9.22 -11.62
C GLU A 272 -6.74 -8.30 -10.55
N ILE A 273 -6.36 -7.09 -10.91
CA ILE A 273 -5.87 -6.06 -9.98
C ILE A 273 -6.94 -5.69 -8.95
N GLN A 274 -8.17 -5.41 -9.39
CA GLN A 274 -9.27 -5.12 -8.48
C GLN A 274 -9.54 -6.25 -7.48
N GLU A 275 -9.46 -7.50 -7.93
CA GLU A 275 -9.61 -8.65 -7.03
C GLU A 275 -8.54 -8.65 -5.94
N VAL A 276 -7.27 -8.39 -6.28
CA VAL A 276 -6.19 -8.27 -5.29
C VAL A 276 -6.45 -7.11 -4.32
N VAL A 277 -6.81 -5.93 -4.83
CA VAL A 277 -7.08 -4.74 -4.00
C VAL A 277 -8.25 -4.99 -3.04
N ASN A 278 -9.28 -5.74 -3.44
CA ASN A 278 -10.42 -6.03 -2.59
C ASN A 278 -10.16 -7.14 -1.56
N ILE A 279 -9.33 -8.14 -1.88
CA ILE A 279 -9.00 -9.26 -0.99
C ILE A 279 -8.16 -8.79 0.20
N VAL A 280 -7.16 -7.96 -0.03
CA VAL A 280 -6.20 -7.56 1.00
C VAL A 280 -6.85 -6.79 2.17
N PRO A 281 -7.69 -5.75 1.96
CA PRO A 281 -8.35 -5.05 3.07
C PRO A 281 -9.33 -5.92 3.86
N ALA A 282 -10.09 -6.79 3.17
CA ALA A 282 -11.02 -7.70 3.80
C ALA A 282 -10.29 -8.67 4.75
N ALA A 283 -9.13 -9.17 4.33
CA ALA A 283 -8.29 -10.05 5.13
C ALA A 283 -7.64 -9.33 6.32
N VAL A 284 -7.19 -8.09 6.14
CA VAL A 284 -6.64 -7.26 7.24
C VAL A 284 -7.73 -6.95 8.28
N THR A 285 -8.94 -6.64 7.84
CA THR A 285 -10.07 -6.39 8.74
C THR A 285 -10.44 -7.65 9.52
N ALA A 286 -10.44 -8.82 8.86
CA ALA A 286 -10.63 -10.10 9.50
C ALA A 286 -9.52 -10.40 10.53
N ALA A 287 -8.25 -10.20 10.18
CA ALA A 287 -7.12 -10.39 11.09
C ALA A 287 -7.19 -9.45 12.31
N LYS A 288 -7.58 -8.18 12.14
CA LYS A 288 -7.80 -7.24 13.27
C LYS A 288 -8.97 -7.63 14.15
N ALA A 289 -10.07 -8.13 13.59
CA ALA A 289 -11.20 -8.64 14.36
C ALA A 289 -10.78 -9.83 15.23
N LEU A 290 -9.86 -10.67 14.71
CA LEU A 290 -9.30 -11.82 15.41
C LEU A 290 -8.44 -11.45 16.63
N THR A 291 -7.80 -10.29 16.61
CA THR A 291 -6.95 -9.82 17.73
C THR A 291 -7.73 -9.02 18.79
N THR A 292 -8.95 -8.54 18.48
CA THR A 292 -9.72 -7.63 19.36
C THR A 292 -10.90 -8.30 20.09
N SER A 293 -11.37 -9.48 19.68
CA SER A 293 -12.57 -10.09 20.24
C SER A 293 -12.31 -11.12 21.35
N ALA A 294 -11.64 -10.69 22.42
CA ALA A 294 -11.73 -11.42 23.69
C ALA A 294 -12.96 -10.96 24.47
N GLY A 295 -14.17 -11.21 23.98
CA GLY A 295 -15.31 -11.03 24.85
C GLY A 295 -16.65 -10.58 24.34
N GLU A 296 -17.13 -10.92 23.14
CA GLU A 296 -18.57 -10.82 22.84
C GLU A 296 -19.00 -11.82 21.78
N THR A 297 -20.03 -12.61 22.16
CA THR A 297 -20.67 -13.65 21.34
C THR A 297 -21.49 -13.00 20.24
N GLU A 298 -20.96 -12.92 19.03
CA GLU A 298 -21.77 -12.68 17.85
C GLU A 298 -21.33 -13.61 16.71
N THR A 299 -22.33 -14.13 16.03
CA THR A 299 -22.31 -15.07 14.88
C THR A 299 -20.98 -15.14 14.14
N ALA A 300 -20.35 -16.32 14.17
CA ALA A 300 -19.07 -16.57 13.51
C ALA A 300 -19.07 -16.05 12.06
N PRO A 301 -18.17 -15.13 11.70
CA PRO A 301 -17.99 -14.75 10.31
C PRO A 301 -17.52 -15.99 9.52
N THR A 302 -18.08 -16.16 8.34
CA THR A 302 -17.62 -17.16 7.37
C THR A 302 -16.10 -17.05 7.26
N VAL A 303 -15.37 -18.10 7.58
CA VAL A 303 -13.91 -18.12 7.70
C VAL A 303 -13.28 -17.60 6.41
N SER A 304 -12.94 -16.32 6.38
CA SER A 304 -12.16 -15.72 5.29
C SER A 304 -10.72 -16.20 5.44
N THR A 305 -10.10 -16.56 4.34
CA THR A 305 -8.69 -16.98 4.31
C THR A 305 -7.85 -15.82 4.83
N VAL A 306 -7.10 -16.05 5.91
CA VAL A 306 -6.19 -15.03 6.45
C VAL A 306 -5.11 -14.77 5.41
N PHE A 307 -4.98 -13.53 4.97
CA PHE A 307 -3.97 -13.10 4.02
C PHE A 307 -2.65 -12.86 4.76
N THR A 308 -1.57 -13.41 4.24
CA THR A 308 -0.27 -13.41 4.92
C THR A 308 0.77 -12.64 4.12
N THR A 309 1.89 -12.32 4.75
CA THR A 309 3.02 -11.63 4.10
C THR A 309 3.54 -12.38 2.86
N GLU A 310 3.53 -13.73 2.88
CA GLU A 310 3.91 -14.53 1.71
C GLU A 310 2.93 -14.38 0.55
N GLU A 311 1.62 -14.35 0.85
CA GLU A 311 0.57 -14.16 -0.14
C GLU A 311 0.59 -12.74 -0.72
N ALA A 312 0.93 -11.73 0.09
CA ALA A 312 1.16 -10.36 -0.39
C ALA A 312 2.35 -10.30 -1.36
N THR A 313 3.44 -11.00 -1.05
CA THR A 313 4.60 -11.09 -1.95
C THR A 313 4.23 -11.78 -3.25
N ALA A 314 3.49 -12.91 -3.19
CA ALA A 314 3.02 -13.62 -4.37
C ALA A 314 2.05 -12.77 -5.21
N ALA A 315 1.18 -11.98 -4.59
CA ALA A 315 0.29 -11.05 -5.27
C ALA A 315 1.08 -9.95 -6.01
N ARG A 316 2.13 -9.41 -5.41
CA ARG A 316 3.04 -8.45 -6.06
C ARG A 316 3.70 -9.06 -7.31
N GLU A 317 4.26 -10.24 -7.18
CA GLU A 317 4.90 -10.94 -8.31
C GLU A 317 3.89 -11.23 -9.43
N PHE A 318 2.67 -11.66 -9.07
CA PHE A 318 1.60 -11.90 -10.02
C PHE A 318 1.22 -10.63 -10.78
N ILE A 319 1.00 -9.50 -10.10
CA ILE A 319 0.66 -8.21 -10.73
C ILE A 319 1.77 -7.77 -11.67
N VAL A 320 3.03 -7.87 -11.25
CA VAL A 320 4.18 -7.54 -12.11
C VAL A 320 4.18 -8.39 -13.37
N ALA A 321 4.05 -9.70 -13.26
CA ALA A 321 4.05 -10.60 -14.40
C ALA A 321 2.88 -10.33 -15.37
N ARG A 322 1.69 -10.03 -14.84
CA ARG A 322 0.50 -9.77 -15.67
C ARG A 322 0.58 -8.43 -16.39
N THR A 323 1.10 -7.40 -15.75
CA THR A 323 1.29 -6.08 -16.38
C THR A 323 2.41 -6.11 -17.40
N ASP A 324 3.48 -6.85 -17.17
CA ASP A 324 4.61 -6.99 -18.10
C ASP A 324 4.18 -7.55 -19.46
N GLU A 325 3.21 -8.46 -19.53
CA GLU A 325 2.67 -8.99 -20.79
C GLU A 325 2.15 -7.89 -21.73
N LEU A 326 1.55 -6.82 -21.19
CA LEU A 326 1.06 -5.68 -21.96
C LEU A 326 2.14 -4.63 -22.21
N LEU A 327 3.00 -4.38 -21.22
CA LEU A 327 4.09 -3.40 -21.32
C LEU A 327 5.10 -3.77 -22.40
N PHE A 328 5.42 -5.05 -22.56
CA PHE A 328 6.34 -5.54 -23.59
C PHE A 328 5.67 -5.78 -24.95
N ASP A 329 4.38 -5.59 -25.09
CA ASP A 329 3.70 -5.66 -26.38
C ASP A 329 4.02 -4.38 -27.21
N GLU A 330 4.80 -4.53 -28.27
CA GLU A 330 5.24 -3.39 -29.12
C GLU A 330 4.08 -2.68 -29.81
N SER A 331 2.96 -3.38 -30.04
CA SER A 331 1.81 -2.83 -30.75
C SER A 331 0.83 -2.11 -29.81
N PHE A 332 1.00 -2.24 -28.49
CA PHE A 332 0.22 -1.52 -27.50
C PHE A 332 0.78 -0.09 -27.39
N GLY A 333 -0.09 0.92 -27.45
CA GLY A 333 0.31 2.32 -27.51
C GLY A 333 1.09 2.82 -26.29
N ASP A 334 1.79 3.93 -26.43
CA ASP A 334 2.63 4.48 -25.37
C ASP A 334 1.79 5.07 -24.22
N ASP A 335 0.66 5.75 -24.54
CA ASP A 335 -0.23 6.33 -23.52
C ASP A 335 -0.83 5.26 -22.58
N PRO A 336 -1.47 4.17 -23.09
CA PRO A 336 -1.96 3.12 -22.20
C PRO A 336 -0.84 2.32 -21.49
N LYS A 337 0.41 2.33 -22.00
CA LYS A 337 1.55 1.78 -21.26
C LYS A 337 1.93 2.68 -20.09
N ALA A 338 1.89 3.99 -20.25
CA ALA A 338 2.22 4.94 -19.19
C ALA A 338 1.20 4.84 -18.05
N SER A 339 -0.10 4.88 -18.37
CA SER A 339 -1.17 4.73 -17.35
C SER A 339 -1.18 3.33 -16.71
N LEU A 340 -0.81 2.27 -17.44
CA LEU A 340 -0.62 0.93 -16.86
C LEU A 340 0.53 0.89 -15.84
N LEU A 341 1.62 1.62 -16.09
CA LEU A 341 2.73 1.74 -15.13
C LEU A 341 2.30 2.50 -13.88
N GLU A 342 1.51 3.55 -14.02
CA GLU A 342 0.95 4.30 -12.90
C GLU A 342 0.01 3.43 -12.07
N LEU A 343 -0.90 2.70 -12.70
CA LEU A 343 -1.77 1.72 -12.05
C LEU A 343 -0.96 0.66 -11.31
N ARG A 344 0.05 0.06 -11.96
CA ARG A 344 0.94 -0.92 -11.33
C ARG A 344 1.60 -0.36 -10.09
N ASN A 345 2.17 0.85 -10.18
CA ASN A 345 2.85 1.48 -9.05
C ASN A 345 1.88 1.77 -7.90
N ALA A 346 0.66 2.25 -8.18
CA ALA A 346 -0.36 2.51 -7.19
C ALA A 346 -0.77 1.22 -6.44
N VAL A 347 -0.95 0.11 -7.16
CA VAL A 347 -1.29 -1.19 -6.56
C VAL A 347 -0.15 -1.76 -5.73
N LEU A 348 1.09 -1.67 -6.22
CA LEU A 348 2.26 -2.12 -5.46
C LEU A 348 2.43 -1.32 -4.17
N ALA A 349 2.24 -0.01 -4.21
CA ALA A 349 2.25 0.86 -3.02
C ALA A 349 1.12 0.49 -2.04
N HIS A 350 -0.08 0.19 -2.56
CA HIS A 350 -1.21 -0.26 -1.73
C HIS A 350 -0.86 -1.57 -0.99
N VAL A 351 -0.40 -2.60 -1.69
CA VAL A 351 0.00 -3.88 -1.08
C VAL A 351 1.13 -3.69 -0.08
N GLU A 352 2.11 -2.83 -0.39
CA GLU A 352 3.24 -2.54 0.50
C GLU A 352 2.80 -1.83 1.79
N SER A 353 1.85 -0.90 1.70
CA SER A 353 1.31 -0.19 2.89
C SER A 353 0.61 -1.13 3.88
N LEU A 354 0.07 -2.24 3.40
CA LEU A 354 -0.64 -3.24 4.21
C LEU A 354 0.29 -4.36 4.72
N THR A 355 1.41 -4.61 4.06
CA THR A 355 2.35 -5.69 4.40
C THR A 355 2.81 -5.70 5.87
N PRO A 356 3.12 -4.56 6.52
CA PRO A 356 3.54 -4.54 7.91
C PRO A 356 2.47 -5.00 8.91
N THR A 357 1.19 -4.98 8.50
CA THR A 357 0.06 -5.39 9.35
C THR A 357 -0.36 -6.84 9.13
N LEU A 358 0.27 -7.53 8.19
CA LEU A 358 -0.07 -8.90 7.83
C LEU A 358 0.67 -9.92 8.68
N PRO A 359 0.01 -11.01 9.09
CA PRO A 359 0.64 -12.07 9.85
C PRO A 359 1.67 -12.84 8.99
N MET A 360 2.72 -13.30 9.66
CA MET A 360 3.74 -14.14 9.05
C MET A 360 3.34 -15.62 9.06
N VAL A 361 3.96 -16.40 8.20
CA VAL A 361 3.81 -17.86 8.17
C VAL A 361 5.09 -18.52 8.65
N ARG A 362 4.98 -19.36 9.68
CA ARG A 362 6.07 -20.23 10.12
C ARG A 362 5.85 -21.67 9.69
N THR A 363 6.92 -22.40 9.53
CA THR A 363 6.86 -23.82 9.11
C THR A 363 7.19 -24.72 10.29
N GLU A 364 6.21 -25.57 10.68
CA GLU A 364 6.34 -26.43 11.86
C GLU A 364 6.30 -27.92 11.47
N PRO A 365 7.27 -28.74 11.91
CA PRO A 365 7.28 -30.17 11.62
C PRO A 365 6.30 -30.92 12.53
N VAL A 366 5.57 -31.87 11.95
CA VAL A 366 4.71 -32.80 12.70
C VAL A 366 5.44 -34.11 12.92
N ASN A 367 5.82 -34.41 14.16
CA ASN A 367 6.62 -35.57 14.53
C ASN A 367 5.79 -36.81 14.89
N ARG A 368 4.48 -36.66 15.04
CA ARG A 368 3.52 -37.74 15.37
C ARG A 368 2.22 -37.52 14.62
N VAL A 369 1.51 -38.58 14.32
CA VAL A 369 0.13 -38.50 13.80
C VAL A 369 -0.77 -37.93 14.90
N LEU A 370 -1.31 -36.72 14.67
CA LEU A 370 -2.15 -36.01 15.62
C LEU A 370 -3.38 -35.44 14.91
N PRO A 371 -4.51 -35.26 15.61
CA PRO A 371 -5.63 -34.47 15.10
C PRO A 371 -5.26 -33.01 14.92
N ALA A 372 -5.87 -32.33 13.91
CA ALA A 372 -5.66 -30.91 13.65
C ALA A 372 -5.97 -30.03 14.85
N ILE A 373 -7.02 -30.35 15.60
CA ILE A 373 -7.40 -29.65 16.85
C ILE A 373 -6.28 -29.65 17.89
N VAL A 374 -5.57 -30.79 18.04
CA VAL A 374 -4.44 -30.91 19.00
C VAL A 374 -3.23 -30.10 18.51
N LEU A 375 -3.02 -30.06 17.18
CA LEU A 375 -1.98 -29.27 16.58
C LEU A 375 -2.31 -27.77 16.67
N ALA A 376 -3.54 -27.37 16.46
CA ALA A 376 -4.00 -25.99 16.65
C ALA A 376 -3.78 -25.54 18.09
N HIS A 377 -4.18 -26.32 19.09
CA HIS A 377 -3.91 -26.01 20.49
C HIS A 377 -2.39 -25.91 20.77
N ARG A 378 -1.59 -26.78 20.17
CA ARG A 378 -0.13 -26.75 20.36
C ARG A 378 0.53 -25.50 19.78
N PHE A 379 0.04 -25.02 18.63
CA PHE A 379 0.64 -23.88 17.92
C PHE A 379 0.08 -22.53 18.38
N TYR A 380 -1.17 -22.47 18.82
CA TYR A 380 -1.87 -21.26 19.17
C TYR A 380 -2.19 -21.13 20.67
N GLY A 381 -1.79 -22.11 21.49
CA GLY A 381 -2.01 -22.09 22.94
C GLY A 381 -3.50 -22.08 23.29
N ASP A 382 -3.89 -21.24 24.26
CA ASP A 382 -5.27 -21.13 24.74
C ASP A 382 -6.21 -20.47 23.70
N ASP A 383 -5.64 -19.77 22.71
CA ASP A 383 -6.39 -19.10 21.64
C ASP A 383 -6.74 -20.01 20.45
N TRP A 384 -6.54 -21.32 20.57
CA TRP A 384 -6.80 -22.25 19.47
C TRP A 384 -8.27 -22.29 19.03
N GLN A 385 -9.21 -21.95 19.95
CA GLN A 385 -10.65 -21.89 19.65
C GLN A 385 -11.05 -20.57 19.02
N ALA A 386 -10.20 -19.54 19.09
CA ALA A 386 -10.50 -18.26 18.49
C ALA A 386 -10.61 -18.42 16.96
N ASP A 387 -11.72 -18.03 16.43
CA ASP A 387 -11.97 -17.62 15.04
C ASP A 387 -11.55 -18.59 13.92
N GLY A 388 -11.76 -19.90 14.12
CA GLY A 388 -11.52 -20.87 13.05
C GLY A 388 -10.03 -21.14 12.76
N ARG A 389 -9.13 -20.95 13.70
CA ARG A 389 -7.69 -21.21 13.54
C ARG A 389 -7.42 -22.69 13.19
N GLU A 390 -8.19 -23.64 13.69
CA GLU A 390 -8.11 -25.03 13.27
C GLU A 390 -8.50 -25.20 11.80
N GLU A 391 -9.59 -24.59 11.38
CA GLU A 391 -10.07 -24.66 9.99
C GLU A 391 -9.09 -24.02 9.02
N GLU A 392 -8.48 -22.89 9.42
CA GLU A 392 -7.42 -22.22 8.66
C GLU A 392 -6.18 -23.12 8.52
N LEU A 393 -5.74 -23.75 9.60
CA LEU A 393 -4.64 -24.71 9.60
C LEU A 393 -4.91 -25.90 8.66
N VAL A 394 -6.11 -26.46 8.70
CA VAL A 394 -6.55 -27.57 7.83
C VAL A 394 -6.57 -27.15 6.37
N ARG A 395 -7.18 -26.01 6.08
CA ARG A 395 -7.34 -25.50 4.71
C ARG A 395 -6.00 -25.11 4.08
N ARG A 396 -5.19 -24.30 4.78
CA ARG A 396 -3.88 -23.83 4.32
C ARG A 396 -2.93 -24.99 3.99
N ASN A 397 -3.02 -26.04 4.76
CA ASN A 397 -2.16 -27.21 4.59
C ASN A 397 -2.81 -28.33 3.75
N HIS A 398 -3.97 -28.12 3.16
CA HIS A 398 -4.69 -29.11 2.39
C HIS A 398 -4.78 -30.48 3.13
N VAL A 399 -5.15 -30.43 4.41
CA VAL A 399 -5.27 -31.65 5.25
C VAL A 399 -6.55 -32.41 4.85
N ARG A 400 -6.39 -33.64 4.35
CA ARG A 400 -7.53 -34.47 3.89
C ARG A 400 -8.43 -34.91 5.04
N HIS A 401 -7.84 -35.28 6.16
CA HIS A 401 -8.55 -35.76 7.34
C HIS A 401 -8.08 -34.96 8.58
N PRO A 402 -8.87 -34.02 9.09
CA PRO A 402 -8.50 -33.25 10.27
C PRO A 402 -8.16 -34.12 11.50
N GLY A 403 -8.79 -35.29 11.64
CA GLY A 403 -8.48 -36.19 12.73
C GLY A 403 -7.10 -36.88 12.65
N PHE A 404 -6.42 -36.86 11.51
CA PHE A 404 -5.19 -37.65 11.27
C PHE A 404 -4.21 -36.84 10.39
N VAL A 405 -3.46 -35.96 10.96
CA VAL A 405 -2.38 -35.24 10.24
C VAL A 405 -1.13 -36.12 10.29
N PRO A 406 -0.53 -36.50 9.14
CA PRO A 406 0.61 -37.43 9.12
C PRO A 406 1.87 -36.86 9.70
N ALA A 407 2.67 -37.70 10.38
CA ALA A 407 3.91 -37.31 11.08
C ALA A 407 5.05 -36.82 10.17
N THR A 408 4.94 -37.02 8.85
CA THR A 408 5.99 -36.61 7.90
C THR A 408 5.68 -35.26 7.25
N LYS A 409 4.56 -34.64 7.61
CA LYS A 409 4.12 -33.37 7.03
C LYS A 409 4.68 -32.20 7.83
N THR A 410 5.29 -31.25 7.13
CA THR A 410 5.53 -29.92 7.67
C THR A 410 4.27 -29.07 7.46
N LEU A 411 3.84 -28.36 8.49
CA LEU A 411 2.66 -27.49 8.42
C LEU A 411 3.08 -26.02 8.34
N ARG A 412 2.37 -25.29 7.52
CA ARG A 412 2.43 -23.84 7.46
C ARG A 412 1.43 -23.28 8.48
N VAL A 413 1.93 -22.60 9.48
CA VAL A 413 1.18 -22.09 10.63
C VAL A 413 1.26 -20.58 10.58
N VAL A 414 0.12 -19.90 10.68
CA VAL A 414 0.05 -18.45 10.69
C VAL A 414 0.46 -17.94 12.08
N ASP A 415 1.34 -16.97 12.15
CA ASP A 415 1.73 -16.29 13.38
C ASP A 415 0.89 -15.03 13.53
N TYR A 416 0.10 -14.95 14.59
CA TYR A 416 -0.84 -13.86 14.89
C TYR A 416 -0.27 -12.85 15.89
N GLU A 417 1.03 -12.96 16.25
CA GLU A 417 1.69 -12.02 17.17
C GLU A 417 2.07 -10.69 16.51
#